data_4adf970446a7f6d2949e31540f67362c
#
_entry.id   4adf970446a7f6d2949e31540f67362c
#
_cell.length_a   1.000
_cell.length_b   1.000
_cell.length_c   1.000
_cell.angle_alpha   90.00
_cell.angle_beta   90.00
_cell.angle_gamma   90.00
#
_symmetry.space_group_name_H-M   'P 1'
#
loop_
_entity.id
_entity.type
_entity.pdbx_description
1 polymer ?
#
loop_
_entity_poly.entity_id
_entity_poly.type
_entity_poly.pdbx_seq_one_letter_code
_entity_poly.pdbx_strand_id
1 'polypeptide(L)'
;CLIFFLIIFTLMSGSLNKVMLIGNLGDDIKMHHFEDGGCIGRFPIATNENYTNKQTGEKVMNTEWHNIVVRNKAAEICNKYLKKGDKVYVEGKLKTRKWQGEDGIQRYSTEVHVNEFNFLNNKSDADNPVSSPVSPENSQSQTNNEGAQNKVDDLPF
;
A
#
# COMPACT_ATOMS: atom_id res chain seq x y z
N CYS A 1 -22.61 24.15 -30.70
CA CYS A 1 -21.54 24.11 -29.67
C CYS A 1 -22.05 24.37 -28.25
N LEU A 2 -22.94 25.35 -28.07
CA LEU A 2 -23.43 25.73 -26.72
C LEU A 2 -24.31 24.64 -26.08
N ILE A 3 -25.10 23.92 -26.86
CA ILE A 3 -26.00 22.85 -26.41
C ILE A 3 -25.17 21.63 -25.96
N PHE A 4 -24.07 21.32 -26.62
CA PHE A 4 -23.17 20.23 -26.25
C PHE A 4 -22.44 20.51 -24.93
N PHE A 5 -22.09 21.77 -24.67
CA PHE A 5 -21.47 22.20 -23.41
C PHE A 5 -22.47 22.17 -22.25
N LEU A 6 -23.75 22.49 -22.53
CA LEU A 6 -24.82 22.46 -21.52
C LEU A 6 -25.17 21.01 -21.10
N ILE A 7 -25.13 20.07 -22.05
CA ILE A 7 -25.42 18.65 -21.79
C ILE A 7 -24.30 18.00 -20.96
N ILE A 8 -23.03 18.38 -21.17
CA ILE A 8 -21.91 17.91 -20.37
C ILE A 8 -22.00 18.42 -18.91
N PHE A 9 -22.48 19.63 -18.71
CA PHE A 9 -22.61 20.23 -17.37
C PHE A 9 -23.72 19.58 -16.53
N THR A 10 -24.76 19.05 -17.15
CA THR A 10 -25.87 18.37 -16.46
C THR A 10 -25.56 16.92 -16.08
N LEU A 11 -24.52 16.32 -16.63
CA LEU A 11 -24.07 14.96 -16.32
C LEU A 11 -23.01 14.89 -15.20
N MET A 12 -22.47 16.02 -14.77
CA MET A 12 -21.59 16.08 -13.62
C MET A 12 -22.40 16.14 -12.34
N SER A 13 -22.76 15.00 -11.79
CA SER A 13 -23.14 14.86 -10.39
C SER A 13 -22.02 15.47 -9.54
N GLY A 14 -22.27 16.66 -8.98
CA GLY A 14 -21.26 17.54 -8.37
C GLY A 14 -20.64 17.03 -7.08
N SER A 15 -20.53 15.72 -6.85
CA SER A 15 -19.94 15.12 -5.64
C SER A 15 -18.89 14.09 -5.97
N LEU A 16 -17.79 14.10 -5.20
CA LEU A 16 -16.71 13.13 -5.26
C LEU A 16 -16.58 12.42 -3.91
N ASN A 17 -16.55 11.09 -3.92
CA ASN A 17 -16.23 10.27 -2.76
C ASN A 17 -15.07 9.35 -3.15
N LYS A 18 -13.86 9.76 -2.81
CA LYS A 18 -12.61 9.05 -3.13
C LYS A 18 -11.66 9.12 -1.95
N VAL A 19 -11.05 7.99 -1.62
CA VAL A 19 -10.03 7.84 -0.58
C VAL A 19 -8.85 7.10 -1.17
N MET A 20 -7.66 7.56 -0.88
CA MET A 20 -6.39 6.94 -1.24
C MET A 20 -5.54 6.82 0.03
N LEU A 21 -5.09 5.61 0.33
CA LEU A 21 -4.29 5.33 1.53
C LEU A 21 -3.08 4.48 1.17
N ILE A 22 -1.96 4.78 1.80
CA ILE A 22 -0.79 3.90 1.86
C ILE A 22 -0.52 3.63 3.33
N GLY A 23 -0.54 2.38 3.72
CA GLY A 23 -0.33 2.00 5.11
C GLY A 23 0.04 0.53 5.27
N ASN A 24 0.21 0.11 6.51
CA ASN A 24 0.56 -1.25 6.84
C ASN A 24 -0.65 -1.99 7.43
N LEU A 25 -0.82 -3.25 7.06
CA LEU A 25 -1.87 -4.09 7.65
C LEU A 25 -1.62 -4.26 9.14
N GLY A 26 -2.65 -3.97 9.93
CA GLY A 26 -2.61 -4.14 11.38
C GLY A 26 -2.98 -5.54 11.86
N ASP A 27 -3.70 -6.28 11.03
CA ASP A 27 -4.15 -7.65 11.31
C ASP A 27 -4.33 -8.42 9.99
N ASP A 28 -4.41 -9.74 10.07
CA ASP A 28 -4.70 -10.59 8.92
C ASP A 28 -6.12 -10.34 8.41
N ILE A 29 -6.35 -10.70 7.15
CA ILE A 29 -7.63 -10.43 6.49
C ILE A 29 -8.70 -11.39 6.99
N LYS A 30 -9.78 -10.84 7.53
CA LYS A 30 -10.95 -11.61 7.97
C LYS A 30 -11.90 -11.79 6.80
N MET A 31 -11.95 -13.01 6.28
CA MET A 31 -12.84 -13.38 5.18
C MET A 31 -14.23 -13.76 5.68
N HIS A 32 -15.26 -13.29 4.97
CA HIS A 32 -16.64 -13.71 5.16
C HIS A 32 -17.22 -14.11 3.80
N HIS A 33 -17.72 -15.35 3.70
CA HIS A 33 -18.36 -15.88 2.52
C HIS A 33 -19.87 -15.85 2.69
N PHE A 34 -20.56 -15.43 1.63
CA PHE A 34 -22.02 -15.42 1.57
C PHE A 34 -22.55 -16.65 0.85
N GLU A 35 -23.79 -17.01 1.11
CA GLU A 35 -24.46 -18.17 0.51
C GLU A 35 -24.65 -18.04 -1.02
N ASP A 36 -24.69 -16.81 -1.52
CA ASP A 36 -24.77 -16.48 -2.95
C ASP A 36 -23.44 -16.62 -3.72
N GLY A 37 -22.39 -17.10 -3.04
CA GLY A 37 -21.06 -17.30 -3.62
C GLY A 37 -20.17 -16.04 -3.60
N GLY A 38 -20.67 -14.91 -3.08
CA GLY A 38 -19.87 -13.70 -2.87
C GLY A 38 -18.99 -13.82 -1.62
N CYS A 39 -17.92 -13.02 -1.55
CA CYS A 39 -17.12 -12.91 -0.34
C CYS A 39 -16.66 -11.46 -0.08
N ILE A 40 -16.37 -11.16 1.17
CA ILE A 40 -15.74 -9.92 1.59
C ILE A 40 -14.56 -10.21 2.50
N GLY A 41 -13.48 -9.44 2.32
CA GLY A 41 -12.35 -9.40 3.22
C GLY A 41 -12.35 -8.08 3.99
N ARG A 42 -12.10 -8.13 5.30
CA ARG A 42 -11.96 -6.96 6.16
C ARG A 42 -10.63 -6.99 6.87
N PHE A 43 -9.93 -5.87 6.88
CA PHE A 43 -8.67 -5.70 7.59
C PHE A 43 -8.43 -4.24 7.93
N PRO A 44 -7.72 -3.94 9.03
CA PRO A 44 -7.31 -2.60 9.37
C PRO A 44 -6.00 -2.22 8.67
N ILE A 45 -5.88 -0.96 8.24
CA ILE A 45 -4.64 -0.34 7.78
C ILE A 45 -4.26 0.77 8.74
N ALA A 46 -2.98 0.81 9.15
CA ALA A 46 -2.38 1.89 9.91
C ALA A 46 -1.69 2.89 8.98
N THR A 47 -2.01 4.16 9.11
CA THR A 47 -1.26 5.27 8.53
C THR A 47 -0.57 6.05 9.65
N ASN A 48 0.73 6.30 9.50
CA ASN A 48 1.55 6.98 10.51
C ASN A 48 1.93 8.38 10.05
N GLU A 49 1.67 9.37 10.90
CA GLU A 49 2.10 10.74 10.72
C GLU A 49 3.16 11.09 11.77
N ASN A 50 4.30 11.58 11.31
CA ASN A 50 5.37 12.05 12.19
C ASN A 50 5.45 13.58 12.13
N TYR A 51 5.32 14.22 13.26
CA TYR A 51 5.54 15.67 13.35
C TYR A 51 6.38 16.01 14.58
N THR A 52 7.08 17.16 14.50
CA THR A 52 7.82 17.68 15.63
C THR A 52 7.00 18.76 16.31
N ASN A 53 6.72 18.57 17.60
CA ASN A 53 6.07 19.60 18.39
C ASN A 53 6.98 20.82 18.47
N LYS A 54 6.53 21.95 17.92
CA LYS A 54 7.32 23.18 17.86
C LYS A 54 7.59 23.81 19.22
N GLN A 55 6.80 23.48 20.25
CA GLN A 55 6.94 24.02 21.60
C GLN A 55 7.93 23.21 22.45
N THR A 56 7.87 21.86 22.34
CA THR A 56 8.71 20.95 23.15
C THR A 56 9.92 20.42 22.39
N GLY A 57 9.97 20.53 21.07
CA GLY A 57 11.00 19.94 20.22
C GLY A 57 10.91 18.41 20.08
N GLU A 58 9.91 17.78 20.69
CA GLU A 58 9.73 16.32 20.67
C GLU A 58 9.11 15.84 19.36
N LYS A 59 9.58 14.69 18.89
CA LYS A 59 8.97 13.99 17.75
C LYS A 59 7.76 13.19 18.24
N VAL A 60 6.59 13.49 17.70
CA VAL A 60 5.34 12.80 17.98
C VAL A 60 4.96 11.98 16.76
N MET A 61 4.64 10.70 17.00
CA MET A 61 4.09 9.81 15.98
C MET A 61 2.61 9.58 16.30
N ASN A 62 1.74 9.93 15.34
CA ASN A 62 0.31 9.67 15.41
C ASN A 62 -0.04 8.56 14.43
N THR A 63 -0.84 7.59 14.87
CA THR A 63 -1.27 6.46 14.05
C THR A 63 -2.78 6.48 13.93
N GLU A 64 -3.27 6.54 12.68
CA GLU A 64 -4.69 6.43 12.38
C GLU A 64 -5.01 5.07 11.78
N TRP A 65 -6.10 4.46 12.26
CA TRP A 65 -6.58 3.15 11.84
C TRP A 65 -7.77 3.27 10.91
N HIS A 66 -7.66 2.65 9.75
CA HIS A 66 -8.71 2.65 8.73
C HIS A 66 -9.25 1.25 8.51
N ASN A 67 -10.59 1.11 8.58
CA ASN A 67 -11.26 -0.16 8.30
C ASN A 67 -11.42 -0.34 6.78
N ILE A 68 -10.77 -1.34 6.23
CA ILE A 68 -10.76 -1.63 4.79
C ILE A 68 -11.68 -2.80 4.49
N VAL A 69 -12.44 -2.67 3.41
CA VAL A 69 -13.34 -3.70 2.90
C VAL A 69 -13.05 -3.94 1.43
N VAL A 70 -12.67 -5.16 1.10
CA VAL A 70 -12.47 -5.66 -0.27
C VAL A 70 -13.52 -6.72 -0.58
N ARG A 71 -13.86 -6.92 -1.85
CA ARG A 71 -14.96 -7.81 -2.26
C ARG A 71 -14.52 -8.82 -3.30
N ASN A 72 -15.15 -10.01 -3.27
CA ASN A 72 -15.04 -11.05 -4.25
C ASN A 72 -13.56 -11.40 -4.57
N LYS A 73 -13.20 -11.48 -5.83
CA LYS A 73 -11.85 -11.82 -6.28
C LYS A 73 -10.75 -10.96 -5.68
N ALA A 74 -11.01 -9.67 -5.45
CA ALA A 74 -10.05 -8.79 -4.77
C ALA A 74 -9.81 -9.22 -3.32
N ALA A 75 -10.84 -9.68 -2.61
CA ALA A 75 -10.71 -10.19 -1.25
C ALA A 75 -9.87 -11.48 -1.20
N GLU A 76 -10.10 -12.40 -2.13
CA GLU A 76 -9.32 -13.64 -2.26
C GLU A 76 -7.83 -13.36 -2.55
N ILE A 77 -7.56 -12.45 -3.48
CA ILE A 77 -6.19 -12.05 -3.84
C ILE A 77 -5.50 -11.41 -2.63
N CYS A 78 -6.15 -10.46 -1.97
CA CYS A 78 -5.60 -9.83 -0.78
C CYS A 78 -5.32 -10.87 0.32
N ASN A 79 -6.27 -11.77 0.61
CA ASN A 79 -6.11 -12.82 1.62
C ASN A 79 -4.95 -13.79 1.31
N LYS A 80 -4.70 -14.05 0.03
CA LYS A 80 -3.62 -14.95 -0.41
C LYS A 80 -2.23 -14.31 -0.26
N TYR A 81 -2.11 -13.02 -0.54
CA TYR A 81 -0.81 -12.37 -0.69
C TYR A 81 -0.45 -11.39 0.43
N LEU A 82 -1.43 -10.86 1.17
CA LEU A 82 -1.20 -9.91 2.25
C LEU A 82 -1.25 -10.60 3.61
N LYS A 83 -0.35 -10.18 4.48
CA LYS A 83 -0.29 -10.58 5.89
C LYS A 83 -0.15 -9.35 6.78
N LYS A 84 -0.39 -9.53 8.08
CA LYS A 84 -0.13 -8.50 9.09
C LYS A 84 1.26 -7.90 8.92
N GLY A 85 1.35 -6.57 8.90
CA GLY A 85 2.60 -5.82 8.72
C GLY A 85 2.91 -5.45 7.27
N ASP A 86 2.28 -6.07 6.29
CA ASP A 86 2.51 -5.80 4.87
C ASP A 86 2.05 -4.39 4.48
N LYS A 87 2.80 -3.75 3.60
CA LYS A 87 2.49 -2.43 3.09
C LYS A 87 1.64 -2.52 1.83
N VAL A 88 0.56 -1.75 1.80
CA VAL A 88 -0.38 -1.74 0.68
C VAL A 88 -0.85 -0.33 0.36
N TYR A 89 -1.07 -0.08 -0.93
CA TYR A 89 -1.85 1.04 -1.43
C TYR A 89 -3.29 0.58 -1.67
N VAL A 90 -4.25 1.37 -1.25
CA VAL A 90 -5.67 1.16 -1.52
C VAL A 90 -6.33 2.44 -2.00
N GLU A 91 -7.20 2.31 -2.97
CA GLU A 91 -8.07 3.37 -3.45
C GLU A 91 -9.53 2.91 -3.38
N GLY A 92 -10.42 3.76 -2.91
CA GLY A 92 -11.82 3.39 -2.76
C GLY A 92 -12.73 4.55 -2.36
N LYS A 93 -13.85 4.19 -1.76
CA LYS A 93 -14.91 5.12 -1.30
C LYS A 93 -15.15 4.95 0.18
N LEU A 94 -15.39 6.06 0.90
CA LEU A 94 -15.90 6.01 2.26
C LEU A 94 -17.36 5.54 2.27
N LYS A 95 -17.67 4.62 3.14
CA LYS A 95 -19.04 4.20 3.46
C LYS A 95 -19.21 4.10 4.97
N THR A 96 -20.33 4.60 5.46
CA THR A 96 -20.72 4.43 6.85
C THR A 96 -21.72 3.28 6.95
N ARG A 97 -21.38 2.28 7.75
CA ARG A 97 -22.25 1.16 8.08
C ARG A 97 -22.85 1.37 9.47
N LYS A 98 -24.15 1.21 9.56
CA LYS A 98 -24.87 1.12 10.83
C LYS A 98 -24.92 -0.32 11.29
N TRP A 99 -24.69 -0.57 12.56
CA TRP A 99 -24.84 -1.88 13.15
C TRP A 99 -25.34 -1.75 14.59
N GLN A 100 -26.02 -2.77 15.07
CA GLN A 100 -26.53 -2.81 16.43
C GLN A 100 -25.63 -3.73 17.25
N GLY A 101 -25.13 -3.22 18.37
CA GLY A 101 -24.37 -4.02 19.33
C GLY A 101 -25.27 -5.01 20.07
N GLU A 102 -24.69 -5.97 20.78
CA GLU A 102 -25.41 -6.92 21.63
C GLU A 102 -26.19 -6.19 22.76
N ASP A 103 -25.76 -4.99 23.12
CA ASP A 103 -26.41 -4.07 24.06
C ASP A 103 -27.62 -3.33 23.48
N GLY A 104 -28.00 -3.60 22.22
CA GLY A 104 -29.10 -2.95 21.51
C GLY A 104 -28.80 -1.52 21.02
N ILE A 105 -27.59 -0.99 21.29
CA ILE A 105 -27.21 0.36 20.92
C ILE A 105 -26.79 0.40 19.44
N GLN A 106 -27.33 1.37 18.70
CA GLN A 106 -26.91 1.62 17.31
C GLN A 106 -25.53 2.26 17.28
N ARG A 107 -24.65 1.69 16.50
CA ARG A 107 -23.29 2.17 16.27
C ARG A 107 -23.02 2.40 14.78
N TYR A 108 -22.08 3.28 14.51
CA TYR A 108 -21.65 3.61 13.15
C TYR A 108 -20.18 3.21 13.00
N SER A 109 -19.85 2.63 11.86
CA SER A 109 -18.48 2.32 11.48
C SER A 109 -18.23 2.91 10.10
N THR A 110 -17.19 3.73 9.99
CA THR A 110 -16.73 4.24 8.69
C THR A 110 -15.75 3.24 8.10
N GLU A 111 -16.03 2.81 6.89
CA GLU A 111 -15.26 1.79 6.17
C GLU A 111 -14.82 2.35 4.81
N VAL A 112 -13.61 1.99 4.36
CA VAL A 112 -13.13 2.26 3.00
C VAL A 112 -13.42 1.05 2.13
N HIS A 113 -14.36 1.18 1.22
CA HIS A 113 -14.68 0.16 0.22
C HIS A 113 -13.73 0.29 -0.97
N VAL A 114 -12.83 -0.66 -1.11
CA VAL A 114 -11.75 -0.64 -2.10
C VAL A 114 -12.28 -0.96 -3.49
N ASN A 115 -11.85 -0.14 -4.46
CA ASN A 115 -12.04 -0.36 -5.88
C ASN A 115 -10.73 -0.85 -6.53
N GLU A 116 -9.57 -0.34 -6.04
CA GLU A 116 -8.24 -0.62 -6.57
C GLU A 116 -7.23 -0.75 -5.43
N PHE A 117 -6.24 -1.64 -5.59
CA PHE A 117 -5.18 -1.83 -4.62
C PHE A 117 -3.89 -2.27 -5.31
N ASN A 118 -2.73 -1.96 -4.69
CA ASN A 118 -1.41 -2.40 -5.12
C ASN A 118 -0.58 -2.84 -3.91
N PHE A 119 0.11 -3.96 -4.04
CA PHE A 119 1.04 -4.45 -3.02
C PHE A 119 2.35 -3.67 -3.11
N LEU A 120 2.79 -3.10 -1.99
CA LEU A 120 4.00 -2.29 -1.90
C LEU A 120 5.14 -3.00 -1.13
N ASN A 121 4.96 -4.30 -0.84
CA ASN A 121 6.03 -5.08 -0.25
C ASN A 121 7.08 -5.40 -1.29
N ASN A 122 8.32 -5.01 -1.02
CA ASN A 122 9.46 -5.61 -1.67
C ASN A 122 9.66 -7.01 -1.07
N LYS A 123 8.91 -8.01 -1.52
CA LYS A 123 9.39 -9.39 -1.43
C LYS A 123 10.58 -9.43 -2.38
N SER A 124 11.80 -9.31 -1.86
CA SER A 124 12.98 -9.80 -2.55
C SER A 124 12.64 -11.22 -2.99
N ASP A 125 12.67 -11.47 -4.28
CA ASP A 125 12.54 -12.77 -4.91
C ASP A 125 13.66 -13.70 -4.37
N ALA A 126 13.42 -14.31 -3.21
CA ALA A 126 14.32 -15.28 -2.61
C ALA A 126 14.14 -16.69 -3.21
N ASP A 127 13.35 -16.81 -4.29
CA ASP A 127 13.09 -18.09 -4.98
C ASP A 127 13.28 -17.98 -6.51
N ASN A 128 14.29 -17.24 -6.96
CA ASN A 128 14.79 -17.46 -8.30
C ASN A 128 16.20 -18.08 -8.17
N PRO A 129 16.40 -19.36 -8.49
CA PRO A 129 17.74 -19.88 -8.63
C PRO A 129 18.39 -19.17 -9.82
N VAL A 130 19.25 -18.20 -9.50
CA VAL A 130 20.11 -17.56 -10.47
C VAL A 130 20.95 -18.67 -11.10
N SER A 131 20.63 -19.04 -12.33
CA SER A 131 21.50 -19.78 -13.20
C SER A 131 22.81 -19.00 -13.32
N SER A 132 23.83 -19.54 -12.69
CA SER A 132 25.19 -19.05 -12.74
C SER A 132 25.62 -18.83 -14.19
N PRO A 133 26.22 -17.69 -14.54
CA PRO A 133 26.92 -17.59 -15.82
C PRO A 133 28.19 -18.41 -15.74
N VAL A 134 28.30 -19.35 -16.66
CA VAL A 134 29.46 -20.14 -16.98
C VAL A 134 30.63 -19.19 -17.23
N SER A 135 31.70 -19.30 -16.45
CA SER A 135 33.01 -18.74 -16.77
C SER A 135 33.60 -19.47 -17.97
N PRO A 136 34.18 -18.79 -18.93
CA PRO A 136 35.21 -19.36 -19.75
C PRO A 136 36.59 -19.05 -19.10
N GLU A 137 37.23 -20.11 -18.71
CA GLU A 137 38.67 -20.20 -18.48
C GLU A 137 39.43 -19.85 -19.75
N ASN A 138 40.41 -18.97 -19.74
CA ASN A 138 41.76 -19.30 -20.17
C ASN A 138 42.76 -18.13 -20.07
N SER A 139 43.87 -18.46 -19.41
CA SER A 139 45.30 -18.27 -19.75
C SER A 139 45.94 -16.89 -19.78
N GLN A 140 46.79 -16.72 -18.76
CA GLN A 140 48.21 -16.31 -18.82
C GLN A 140 48.59 -15.00 -19.51
N SER A 141 49.14 -14.05 -18.79
CA SER A 141 50.61 -13.83 -18.71
C SER A 141 50.96 -12.57 -17.94
N GLN A 142 51.95 -12.69 -17.12
CA GLN A 142 52.81 -11.78 -16.40
C GLN A 142 53.12 -10.46 -17.11
N THR A 143 53.20 -9.33 -16.39
CA THR A 143 54.50 -8.70 -15.98
C THR A 143 54.26 -7.35 -15.32
N ASN A 144 54.90 -7.20 -14.18
CA ASN A 144 55.47 -6.01 -13.52
C ASN A 144 55.30 -4.61 -14.11
N ASN A 145 54.95 -3.61 -13.33
CA ASN A 145 55.86 -2.69 -12.62
C ASN A 145 55.11 -1.45 -12.06
N GLU A 146 55.46 -1.18 -10.83
CA GLU A 146 55.74 0.11 -10.17
C GLU A 146 55.05 1.42 -10.60
N GLY A 147 54.53 2.09 -9.61
CA GLY A 147 54.89 3.51 -9.46
C GLY A 147 53.78 4.51 -9.25
N ALA A 148 53.69 4.97 -8.01
CA ALA A 148 53.48 6.38 -7.61
C ALA A 148 52.11 7.04 -7.71
N GLN A 149 51.57 7.26 -6.51
CA GLN A 149 51.23 8.56 -5.92
C GLN A 149 50.08 9.45 -6.49
N ASN A 150 49.16 9.70 -5.58
CA ASN A 150 48.47 10.97 -5.29
C ASN A 150 47.52 11.56 -6.31
N LYS A 151 46.25 11.66 -5.97
CA LYS A 151 45.68 12.92 -5.46
C LYS A 151 44.21 12.77 -5.04
N VAL A 152 43.99 13.25 -3.85
CA VAL A 152 42.72 13.67 -3.31
C VAL A 152 42.08 14.67 -4.29
N ASP A 153 40.81 14.50 -4.61
CA ASP A 153 39.95 15.62 -4.96
C ASP A 153 38.54 15.40 -4.44
N ASP A 154 38.26 16.25 -3.54
CA ASP A 154 37.09 16.69 -2.85
C ASP A 154 36.00 17.06 -3.86
N LEU A 155 34.80 16.51 -3.72
CA LEU A 155 33.62 17.04 -4.36
C LEU A 155 32.50 17.23 -3.33
N PRO A 156 32.02 18.45 -3.18
CA PRO A 156 30.93 18.77 -2.29
C PRO A 156 29.59 18.69 -3.02
N PHE A 157 28.72 17.78 -2.57
CA PHE A 157 27.27 18.01 -2.61
C PHE A 157 26.58 17.18 -1.52
#